data_eca6e30e4fde6b8043fc369a8cf29ea4
#
_entry.id   eca6e30e4fde6b8043fc369a8cf29ea4
#
_cell.length_a   1.000
_cell.length_b   1.000
_cell.length_c   1.000
_cell.angle_alpha   90.00
_cell.angle_beta   90.00
_cell.angle_gamma   90.00
#
_symmetry.space_group_name_H-M   'P 1'
#
loop_
_entity.id
_entity.type
_entity.pdbx_description
1 polymer ?
#
loop_
_entity_poly.entity_id
_entity_poly.type
_entity_poly.pdbx_seq_one_letter_code
_entity_poly.pdbx_strand_id
1 'polypeptide(L)'
;MHGLHLIAELHECCCNPRLLQSVDALRELCLAVCSVPGLTPVGQVFHQFGSEVEPAGATGAVILAESHLAVHTWPELNAVTLDLYVCNFSQDNSGAARAACERLIGAFMPRRVTRREVERGNVQCAETVSAQEPIDTTVYSNMV
;
A
#
# COMPACT_ATOMS: atom_id res chain seq x y z
N MET A 1 2.46 -12.46 15.19
CA MET A 1 2.47 -11.22 14.38
C MET A 1 1.12 -11.16 13.68
N HIS A 2 0.46 -10.03 13.72
CA HIS A 2 -0.88 -9.82 13.16
C HIS A 2 -0.90 -8.48 12.42
N GLY A 3 -1.54 -8.37 11.28
CA GLY A 3 -1.55 -7.15 10.49
C GLY A 3 -2.85 -6.96 9.71
N LEU A 4 -3.10 -5.71 9.30
CA LEU A 4 -4.23 -5.31 8.47
C LEU A 4 -3.72 -4.82 7.11
N HIS A 5 -4.27 -5.35 6.03
CA HIS A 5 -4.03 -4.89 4.67
C HIS A 5 -5.30 -4.29 4.09
N LEU A 6 -5.27 -3.00 3.82
CA LEU A 6 -6.33 -2.23 3.18
C LEU A 6 -6.00 -2.13 1.69
N ILE A 7 -6.91 -2.55 0.84
CA ILE A 7 -6.76 -2.51 -0.61
C ILE A 7 -7.94 -1.72 -1.17
N ALA A 8 -7.69 -0.75 -2.05
CA ALA A 8 -8.75 0.03 -2.67
C ALA A 8 -8.47 0.31 -4.15
N GLU A 9 -9.53 0.28 -4.92
CA GLU A 9 -9.61 0.71 -6.31
C GLU A 9 -10.59 1.86 -6.39
N LEU A 10 -10.10 3.03 -6.83
CA LEU A 10 -10.86 4.26 -6.94
C LEU A 10 -11.18 4.51 -8.40
N HIS A 11 -12.45 4.75 -8.71
CA HIS A 11 -12.90 4.96 -10.07
C HIS A 11 -13.62 6.29 -10.19
N GLU A 12 -13.55 6.88 -11.40
CA GLU A 12 -14.18 8.16 -11.69
C GLU A 12 -13.75 9.23 -10.69
N CYS A 13 -12.43 9.34 -10.47
CA CYS A 13 -11.84 10.31 -9.58
C CYS A 13 -12.09 11.72 -10.12
N CYS A 14 -12.69 12.59 -9.29
CA CYS A 14 -13.05 13.97 -9.62
C CYS A 14 -12.12 15.00 -8.94
N CYS A 15 -10.94 14.58 -8.49
CA CYS A 15 -9.94 15.44 -7.89
C CYS A 15 -9.30 16.39 -8.91
N ASN A 16 -8.45 17.31 -8.44
CA ASN A 16 -7.60 18.10 -9.34
C ASN A 16 -6.76 17.15 -10.21
N PRO A 17 -6.78 17.29 -11.54
CA PRO A 17 -6.02 16.44 -12.48
C PRO A 17 -4.54 16.32 -12.15
N ARG A 18 -3.93 17.35 -11.57
CA ARG A 18 -2.54 17.33 -11.12
C ARG A 18 -2.26 16.19 -10.15
N LEU A 19 -3.23 15.81 -9.32
CA LEU A 19 -3.04 14.70 -8.35
C LEU A 19 -2.93 13.33 -9.02
N LEU A 20 -3.56 13.17 -10.19
CA LEU A 20 -3.44 11.95 -11.00
C LEU A 20 -2.19 11.95 -11.89
N GLN A 21 -1.69 13.13 -12.27
CA GLN A 21 -0.66 13.27 -13.29
C GLN A 21 0.74 13.48 -12.72
N SER A 22 0.87 14.18 -11.59
CA SER A 22 2.15 14.63 -11.05
C SER A 22 2.65 13.74 -9.93
N VAL A 23 3.85 13.22 -10.10
CA VAL A 23 4.56 12.45 -9.07
C VAL A 23 4.79 13.27 -7.80
N ASP A 24 5.04 14.58 -7.91
CA ASP A 24 5.28 15.43 -6.75
C ASP A 24 4.01 15.63 -5.93
N ALA A 25 2.87 15.87 -6.60
CA ALA A 25 1.58 15.99 -5.91
C ALA A 25 1.20 14.66 -5.22
N LEU A 26 1.43 13.53 -5.87
CA LEU A 26 1.20 12.21 -5.28
C LEU A 26 2.10 11.98 -4.06
N ARG A 27 3.39 12.31 -4.17
CA ARG A 27 4.35 12.18 -3.07
C ARG A 27 3.95 13.01 -1.87
N GLU A 28 3.62 14.29 -2.07
CA GLU A 28 3.17 15.18 -1.01
C GLU A 28 1.97 14.61 -0.26
N LEU A 29 0.96 14.13 -0.98
CA LEU A 29 -0.22 13.51 -0.38
C LEU A 29 0.14 12.25 0.42
N CYS A 30 0.90 11.33 -0.18
CA CYS A 30 1.27 10.06 0.48
C CYS A 30 2.07 10.31 1.76
N LEU A 31 3.03 11.21 1.73
CA LEU A 31 3.81 11.57 2.93
C LEU A 31 2.94 12.23 4.00
N ALA A 32 2.04 13.15 3.61
CA ALA A 32 1.14 13.82 4.54
C ALA A 32 0.19 12.85 5.26
N VAL A 33 -0.30 11.82 4.56
CA VAL A 33 -1.20 10.82 5.18
C VAL A 33 -0.44 9.80 6.03
N CYS A 34 0.83 9.55 5.73
CA CYS A 34 1.68 8.66 6.52
C CYS A 34 2.33 9.36 7.73
N SER A 35 2.31 10.70 7.80
CA SER A 35 2.90 11.49 8.89
C SER A 35 1.92 11.66 10.05
N VAL A 36 1.43 10.54 10.58
CA VAL A 36 0.48 10.50 11.71
C VAL A 36 0.98 9.51 12.78
N PRO A 37 0.59 9.68 14.05
CA PRO A 37 0.93 8.72 15.09
C PRO A 37 0.52 7.30 14.71
N GLY A 38 1.41 6.34 14.87
CA GLY A 38 1.21 4.93 14.49
C GLY A 38 1.72 4.58 13.10
N LEU A 39 2.07 5.57 12.27
CA LEU A 39 2.73 5.36 10.97
C LEU A 39 4.07 6.09 10.97
N THR A 40 5.18 5.37 10.80
CA THR A 40 6.53 5.93 10.85
C THR A 40 7.23 5.74 9.51
N PRO A 41 7.24 6.75 8.60
CA PRO A 41 7.98 6.67 7.35
C PRO A 41 9.48 6.49 7.58
N VAL A 42 10.08 5.49 6.91
CA VAL A 42 11.52 5.20 6.95
C VAL A 42 12.16 5.25 5.56
N GLY A 43 11.36 5.30 4.50
CA GLY A 43 11.84 5.41 3.12
C GLY A 43 10.70 5.67 2.16
N GLN A 44 11.06 6.09 0.94
CA GLN A 44 10.08 6.32 -0.12
C GLN A 44 10.71 6.12 -1.49
N VAL A 45 9.87 5.73 -2.45
CA VAL A 45 10.21 5.67 -3.86
C VAL A 45 9.01 6.14 -4.67
N PHE A 46 9.24 7.04 -5.65
CA PHE A 46 8.20 7.53 -6.54
C PHE A 46 8.75 7.65 -7.97
N HIS A 47 7.89 7.39 -8.94
CA HIS A 47 8.24 7.44 -10.35
C HIS A 47 7.14 8.12 -11.16
N GLN A 48 7.55 9.03 -12.05
CA GLN A 48 6.68 9.70 -13.03
C GLN A 48 6.65 8.89 -14.33
N PHE A 49 5.47 8.58 -14.83
CA PHE A 49 5.29 8.05 -16.18
C PHE A 49 5.06 9.16 -17.19
N GLY A 50 5.40 8.90 -18.46
CA GLY A 50 5.33 9.88 -19.52
C GLY A 50 6.55 10.79 -19.54
N SER A 51 6.37 12.03 -19.95
CA SER A 51 7.40 13.07 -20.00
C SER A 51 7.02 14.25 -19.12
N GLU A 52 7.94 15.19 -18.95
CA GLU A 52 7.64 16.46 -18.25
C GLU A 52 6.54 17.28 -18.95
N VAL A 53 6.42 17.14 -20.28
CA VAL A 53 5.44 17.86 -21.10
C VAL A 53 4.11 17.11 -21.15
N GLU A 54 4.15 15.79 -21.14
CA GLU A 54 2.97 14.90 -21.18
C GLU A 54 3.07 13.85 -20.05
N PRO A 55 2.77 14.23 -18.80
CA PRO A 55 2.79 13.29 -17.68
C PRO A 55 1.63 12.28 -17.80
N ALA A 56 1.96 11.00 -17.74
CA ALA A 56 1.04 9.89 -17.95
C ALA A 56 0.68 9.13 -16.65
N GLY A 57 0.75 9.81 -15.51
CA GLY A 57 0.50 9.23 -14.21
C GLY A 57 1.76 8.98 -13.39
N ALA A 58 1.58 8.46 -12.21
CA ALA A 58 2.66 8.24 -11.26
C ALA A 58 2.45 6.95 -10.45
N THR A 59 3.55 6.39 -9.99
CA THR A 59 3.55 5.31 -9.01
C THR A 59 4.41 5.71 -7.83
N GLY A 60 4.07 5.23 -6.65
CA GLY A 60 4.87 5.47 -5.48
C GLY A 60 4.62 4.51 -4.34
N ALA A 61 5.64 4.39 -3.50
CA ALA A 61 5.55 3.67 -2.25
C ALA A 61 6.22 4.45 -1.13
N VAL A 62 5.59 4.43 0.03
CA VAL A 62 6.15 4.89 1.29
C VAL A 62 6.40 3.66 2.15
N ILE A 63 7.66 3.43 2.49
CA ILE A 63 8.05 2.37 3.42
C ILE A 63 7.90 2.91 4.83
N LEU A 64 7.15 2.19 5.63
CA LEU A 64 6.95 2.47 7.05
C LEU A 64 7.76 1.46 7.86
N ALA A 65 8.01 1.71 9.15
CA ALA A 65 8.89 0.90 9.98
C ALA A 65 8.55 -0.61 9.97
N GLU A 66 7.27 -0.96 9.95
CA GLU A 66 6.80 -2.36 9.90
C GLU A 66 5.74 -2.57 8.81
N SER A 67 5.63 -1.63 7.84
CA SER A 67 4.44 -1.47 7.01
C SER A 67 4.78 -0.80 5.69
N HIS A 68 3.80 -0.59 4.83
CA HIS A 68 3.97 0.21 3.60
C HIS A 68 2.63 0.76 3.09
N LEU A 69 2.74 1.83 2.33
CA LEU A 69 1.70 2.36 1.46
C LEU A 69 2.22 2.29 0.02
N ALA A 70 1.41 1.76 -0.91
CA ALA A 70 1.66 1.86 -2.35
C ALA A 70 0.47 2.51 -3.04
N VAL A 71 0.73 3.35 -4.04
CA VAL A 71 -0.30 4.07 -4.82
C VAL A 71 0.11 4.14 -6.28
N HIS A 72 -0.84 3.89 -7.18
CA HIS A 72 -0.67 4.00 -8.62
C HIS A 72 -1.81 4.81 -9.20
N THR A 73 -1.50 5.83 -9.99
CA THR A 73 -2.49 6.69 -10.67
C THR A 73 -2.58 6.35 -12.14
N TRP A 74 -3.81 6.40 -12.67
CA TRP A 74 -4.17 6.09 -14.05
C TRP A 74 -5.00 7.26 -14.62
N PRO A 75 -4.37 8.37 -15.05
CA PRO A 75 -5.09 9.57 -15.51
C PRO A 75 -6.05 9.28 -16.66
N GLU A 76 -5.66 8.39 -17.58
CA GLU A 76 -6.47 7.99 -18.75
C GLU A 76 -7.77 7.26 -18.37
N LEU A 77 -7.82 6.69 -17.17
CA LEU A 77 -8.97 5.99 -16.62
C LEU A 77 -9.68 6.79 -15.51
N ASN A 78 -9.13 7.95 -15.14
CA ASN A 78 -9.53 8.69 -13.93
C ASN A 78 -9.60 7.76 -12.71
N ALA A 79 -8.59 6.91 -12.54
CA ALA A 79 -8.56 5.84 -11.56
C ALA A 79 -7.29 5.85 -10.72
N VAL A 80 -7.38 5.26 -9.52
CA VAL A 80 -6.25 5.02 -8.61
C VAL A 80 -6.39 3.64 -8.03
N THR A 81 -5.26 2.93 -7.95
CA THR A 81 -5.15 1.72 -7.14
C THR A 81 -4.21 1.99 -5.98
N LEU A 82 -4.59 1.57 -4.79
CA LEU A 82 -3.77 1.75 -3.60
C LEU A 82 -3.88 0.56 -2.65
N ASP A 83 -2.81 0.35 -1.90
CA ASP A 83 -2.82 -0.55 -0.77
C ASP A 83 -1.99 0.01 0.39
N LEU A 84 -2.49 -0.22 1.59
CA LEU A 84 -1.85 0.15 2.84
C LEU A 84 -1.84 -1.05 3.76
N TYR A 85 -0.65 -1.57 4.02
CA TYR A 85 -0.44 -2.65 4.98
C TYR A 85 0.15 -2.09 6.27
N VAL A 86 -0.40 -2.49 7.40
CA VAL A 86 0.18 -2.25 8.72
C VAL A 86 0.37 -3.55 9.47
N CYS A 87 1.54 -3.69 10.08
CA CYS A 87 1.84 -4.74 11.02
C CYS A 87 1.55 -4.23 12.45
N ASN A 88 0.87 -5.05 13.24
CA ASN A 88 0.51 -4.73 14.62
C ASN A 88 1.44 -5.47 15.59
N PHE A 89 2.74 -5.48 15.31
CA PHE A 89 3.72 -6.18 16.14
C PHE A 89 4.03 -5.42 17.43
N SER A 90 4.33 -4.13 17.31
CA SER A 90 4.66 -3.29 18.46
C SER A 90 3.42 -2.67 19.12
N GLN A 91 2.41 -2.34 18.33
CA GLN A 91 1.13 -1.78 18.76
C GLN A 91 0.06 -1.97 17.68
N ASP A 92 -1.20 -1.77 18.03
CA ASP A 92 -2.30 -1.80 17.05
C ASP A 92 -2.36 -0.49 16.26
N ASN A 93 -1.91 -0.54 15.00
CA ASN A 93 -1.90 0.58 14.08
C ASN A 93 -3.12 0.57 13.11
N SER A 94 -4.06 -0.36 13.29
CA SER A 94 -5.20 -0.54 12.37
C SER A 94 -6.07 0.70 12.26
N GLY A 95 -6.26 1.43 13.37
CA GLY A 95 -7.01 2.70 13.39
C GLY A 95 -6.32 3.79 12.58
N ALA A 96 -5.00 3.95 12.73
CA ALA A 96 -4.20 4.91 11.97
C ALA A 96 -4.22 4.57 10.47
N ALA A 97 -4.10 3.29 10.11
CA ALA A 97 -4.17 2.83 8.74
C ALA A 97 -5.52 3.13 8.07
N ARG A 98 -6.62 2.83 8.75
CA ARG A 98 -7.96 3.17 8.24
C ARG A 98 -8.12 4.67 8.03
N ALA A 99 -7.71 5.50 8.99
CA ALA A 99 -7.78 6.95 8.87
C ALA A 99 -6.93 7.49 7.71
N ALA A 100 -5.71 6.96 7.51
CA ALA A 100 -4.84 7.32 6.39
C ALA A 100 -5.46 6.90 5.04
N CYS A 101 -6.02 5.70 4.95
CA CYS A 101 -6.72 5.22 3.77
C CYS A 101 -7.93 6.10 3.42
N GLU A 102 -8.76 6.47 4.39
CA GLU A 102 -9.89 7.37 4.17
C GLU A 102 -9.45 8.76 3.69
N ARG A 103 -8.36 9.29 4.21
CA ARG A 103 -7.81 10.58 3.75
C ARG A 103 -7.31 10.50 2.31
N LEU A 104 -6.65 9.39 1.91
CA LEU A 104 -6.26 9.14 0.53
C LEU A 104 -7.48 9.09 -0.38
N ILE A 105 -8.46 8.25 -0.06
CA ILE A 105 -9.70 8.11 -0.83
C ILE A 105 -10.38 9.47 -0.98
N GLY A 106 -10.52 10.23 0.11
CA GLY A 106 -11.14 11.55 0.10
C GLY A 106 -10.42 12.57 -0.79
N ALA A 107 -9.08 12.53 -0.84
CA ALA A 107 -8.28 13.42 -1.69
C ALA A 107 -8.51 13.19 -3.19
N PHE A 108 -8.74 11.95 -3.60
CA PHE A 108 -9.00 11.61 -5.01
C PHE A 108 -10.46 11.82 -5.42
N MET A 109 -11.38 12.03 -4.48
CA MET A 109 -12.81 12.29 -4.74
C MET A 109 -13.44 11.29 -5.72
N PRO A 110 -13.32 9.97 -5.52
CA PRO A 110 -13.87 8.97 -6.43
C PRO A 110 -15.39 8.92 -6.33
N ARG A 111 -16.08 8.65 -7.46
CA ARG A 111 -17.52 8.36 -7.47
C ARG A 111 -17.83 6.92 -7.09
N ARG A 112 -16.85 6.02 -7.29
CA ARG A 112 -16.99 4.61 -6.96
C ARG A 112 -15.70 4.10 -6.33
N VAL A 113 -15.85 3.33 -5.25
CA VAL A 113 -14.74 2.70 -4.53
C VAL A 113 -15.01 1.21 -4.40
N THR A 114 -14.04 0.39 -4.81
CA THR A 114 -13.98 -1.02 -4.43
C THR A 114 -12.94 -1.14 -3.33
N ARG A 115 -13.33 -1.68 -2.17
CA ARG A 115 -12.46 -1.76 -1.01
C ARG A 115 -12.47 -3.14 -0.39
N ARG A 116 -11.32 -3.58 0.10
CA ARG A 116 -11.16 -4.83 0.85
C ARG A 116 -10.24 -4.61 2.03
N GLU A 117 -10.56 -5.25 3.13
CA GLU A 117 -9.72 -5.36 4.31
C GLU A 117 -9.33 -6.82 4.49
N VAL A 118 -8.04 -7.10 4.61
CA VAL A 118 -7.51 -8.45 4.74
C VAL A 118 -6.62 -8.52 5.97
N GLU A 119 -6.96 -9.40 6.89
CA GLU A 119 -6.06 -9.77 7.98
C GLU A 119 -4.93 -10.64 7.43
N ARG A 120 -3.69 -10.31 7.79
CA ARG A 120 -2.50 -11.08 7.37
C ARG A 120 -1.44 -11.10 8.46
N GLY A 121 -0.48 -12.00 8.29
CA GLY A 121 0.64 -12.08 9.20
C GLY A 121 0.35 -12.93 10.46
N ASN A 122 -0.53 -13.93 10.38
CA ASN A 122 -0.71 -14.89 11.46
C ASN A 122 0.52 -15.83 11.55
N VAL A 123 1.70 -15.19 11.76
CA VAL A 123 2.96 -15.90 11.97
C VAL A 123 3.11 -16.15 13.46
N GLN A 124 2.83 -17.35 13.89
CA GLN A 124 3.19 -17.81 15.22
C GLN A 124 4.68 -18.17 15.23
N CYS A 125 5.40 -17.86 16.30
CA CYS A 125 6.68 -18.53 16.55
C CYS A 125 6.40 -20.04 16.52
N ALA A 126 7.10 -20.77 15.65
CA ALA A 126 7.12 -22.21 15.77
C ALA A 126 7.63 -22.49 17.19
N GLU A 127 6.77 -22.98 18.06
CA GLU A 127 7.23 -23.68 19.27
C GLU A 127 8.24 -24.69 18.76
N THR A 128 9.40 -24.73 19.36
CA THR A 128 10.50 -25.64 19.03
C THR A 128 9.91 -27.03 18.78
N VAL A 129 9.69 -27.35 17.51
CA VAL A 129 9.36 -28.70 17.10
C VAL A 129 10.63 -29.47 17.40
N SER A 130 10.58 -30.26 18.46
CA SER A 130 11.60 -31.28 18.76
C SER A 130 11.83 -32.03 17.45
N ALA A 131 13.09 -32.06 17.03
CA ALA A 131 13.55 -32.69 15.81
C ALA A 131 12.83 -34.01 15.54
N GLN A 132 12.12 -34.08 14.40
CA GLN A 132 11.86 -35.33 13.65
C GLN A 132 10.86 -35.03 12.51
N GLU A 133 11.42 -34.66 11.35
CA GLU A 133 11.22 -35.36 10.08
C GLU A 133 12.00 -34.63 8.98
N PRO A 134 12.74 -35.31 8.12
CA PRO A 134 13.45 -34.70 7.03
C PRO A 134 12.46 -34.15 6.01
N ILE A 135 12.71 -32.92 5.59
CA ILE A 135 11.96 -32.28 4.50
C ILE A 135 12.08 -33.16 3.26
N ASP A 136 10.96 -33.66 2.76
CA ASP A 136 10.91 -34.33 1.46
C ASP A 136 11.24 -33.33 0.36
N THR A 137 12.45 -33.44 -0.17
CA THR A 137 12.99 -32.57 -1.24
C THR A 137 12.49 -32.97 -2.65
N THR A 138 11.55 -33.89 -2.76
CA THR A 138 11.08 -34.42 -4.05
C THR A 138 10.20 -33.44 -4.84
N VAL A 139 9.74 -32.35 -4.23
CA VAL A 139 8.78 -31.41 -4.86
C VAL A 139 9.44 -30.42 -5.82
N TYR A 140 10.77 -30.24 -5.78
CA TYR A 140 11.45 -29.21 -6.59
C TYR A 140 12.11 -29.72 -7.89
N SER A 141 11.95 -31.01 -8.24
CA SER A 141 12.61 -31.57 -9.44
C SER A 141 11.83 -31.46 -10.75
N ASN A 142 10.65 -30.86 -10.79
CA ASN A 142 9.80 -30.81 -11.98
C ASN A 142 9.54 -29.40 -12.52
N MET A 143 10.44 -28.43 -12.26
CA MET A 143 10.41 -27.11 -12.90
C MET A 143 11.78 -26.78 -13.52
N VAL A 144 12.11 -27.49 -14.62
CA VAL A 144 13.10 -27.07 -15.63
C VAL A 144 12.48 -27.34 -17.00
#